data_fda6ec7bc99e3d5611e819a9d12cd21c
#
_entry.id   fda6ec7bc99e3d5611e819a9d12cd21c
#
_cell.length_a   1.000
_cell.length_b   1.000
_cell.length_c   1.000
_cell.angle_alpha   90.00
_cell.angle_beta   90.00
_cell.angle_gamma   90.00
#
_symmetry.space_group_name_H-M   'P 1'
#
loop_
_entity.id
_entity.type
_entity.pdbx_description
1 polymer ?
#
loop_
_entity_poly.entity_id
_entity_poly.type
_entity_poly.pdbx_seq_one_letter_code
_entity_poly.pdbx_strand_id
1 'polypeptide(L)'
;ADSFHNYENTGMKVIFAGHNIGEDYYHELIHYLQNKEFGICVISKSGTTTEPAIAFRLLKELLEAKVGKEEAGKRIVAITDASKGALRTLADQEGYKTFVIPDNVGGRFSVLTPVGLLPIAIAGFDIKELVQGAIEMRKACIDDEKSIALEYAVARTALYRKGYAVELLRSEEHTSELQSQQP
;
A
#
# COMPACT_ATOMS: atom_id res chain seq x y z
N ALA A 1 -0.46 9.54 3.63
CA ALA A 1 -0.89 9.91 2.26
C ALA A 1 -2.35 10.34 2.23
N ASP A 2 -3.03 10.27 3.37
CA ASP A 2 -4.43 10.63 3.42
C ASP A 2 -4.60 12.14 3.43
N SER A 3 -5.67 12.60 3.11
CA SER A 3 -6.28 13.92 3.02
C SER A 3 -5.36 15.16 3.01
N PHE A 4 -4.53 15.41 4.03
CA PHE A 4 -3.78 16.69 4.12
C PHE A 4 -2.75 16.86 3.00
N HIS A 5 -1.97 15.82 2.68
CA HIS A 5 -1.04 15.89 1.56
C HIS A 5 -1.75 16.19 0.22
N ASN A 6 -2.92 15.59 0.01
CA ASN A 6 -3.73 15.86 -1.18
C ASN A 6 -4.29 17.29 -1.24
N TYR A 7 -4.46 17.96 -0.10
CA TYR A 7 -4.91 19.36 -0.06
C TYR A 7 -3.78 20.35 -0.38
N GLU A 8 -2.59 20.07 0.13
CA GLU A 8 -1.43 20.95 -0.04
C GLU A 8 -0.70 20.68 -1.37
N ASN A 9 -0.80 19.47 -1.89
CA ASN A 9 -0.12 19.07 -3.12
C ASN A 9 -0.86 19.59 -4.36
N THR A 10 -0.18 20.41 -5.15
CA THR A 10 -0.64 20.88 -6.46
C THR A 10 -0.40 19.87 -7.58
N GLY A 11 0.35 18.80 -7.30
CA GLY A 11 0.66 17.72 -8.23
C GLY A 11 -0.39 16.60 -8.26
N MET A 12 0.07 15.37 -8.42
CA MET A 12 -0.80 14.20 -8.49
C MET A 12 -1.38 13.87 -7.12
N LYS A 13 -2.70 13.73 -7.06
CA LYS A 13 -3.39 13.28 -5.84
C LYS A 13 -3.46 11.76 -5.80
N VAL A 14 -3.21 11.17 -4.62
CA VAL A 14 -3.36 9.74 -4.38
C VAL A 14 -4.62 9.49 -3.57
N ILE A 15 -5.50 8.65 -4.09
CA ILE A 15 -6.75 8.25 -3.43
C ILE A 15 -6.71 6.74 -3.26
N PHE A 16 -7.03 6.25 -2.07
CA PHE A 16 -7.06 4.83 -1.77
C PHE A 16 -8.45 4.25 -1.99
N ALA A 17 -8.49 3.09 -2.63
CA ALA A 17 -9.71 2.30 -2.82
C ALA A 17 -9.41 0.82 -2.57
N GLY A 18 -10.41 0.04 -2.19
CA GLY A 18 -10.24 -1.39 -1.89
C GLY A 18 -9.94 -1.67 -0.41
N HIS A 19 -10.13 -0.71 0.48
CA HIS A 19 -10.06 -0.88 1.93
C HIS A 19 -11.44 -1.15 2.55
N ASN A 20 -12.49 -0.99 1.78
CA ASN A 20 -13.88 -1.28 2.13
C ASN A 20 -14.68 -1.66 0.88
N ILE A 21 -15.94 -2.05 1.06
CA ILE A 21 -16.91 -2.36 0.01
C ILE A 21 -18.19 -1.52 0.15
N GLY A 22 -18.10 -0.37 0.85
CA GLY A 22 -19.22 0.53 1.08
C GLY A 22 -19.73 1.16 -0.22
N GLU A 23 -21.03 1.01 -0.50
CA GLU A 23 -21.65 1.51 -1.71
C GLU A 23 -21.51 3.03 -1.84
N ASP A 24 -21.78 3.76 -0.75
CA ASP A 24 -21.71 5.23 -0.72
C ASP A 24 -20.30 5.72 -1.10
N TYR A 25 -19.25 5.10 -0.53
CA TYR A 25 -17.87 5.45 -0.86
C TYR A 25 -17.57 5.30 -2.34
N TYR A 26 -17.97 4.18 -2.95
CA TYR A 26 -17.71 3.98 -4.39
C TYR A 26 -18.58 4.85 -5.27
N HIS A 27 -19.80 5.15 -4.87
CA HIS A 27 -20.64 6.10 -5.57
C HIS A 27 -20.00 7.48 -5.64
N GLU A 28 -19.56 8.00 -4.50
CA GLU A 28 -18.89 9.30 -4.39
C GLU A 28 -17.56 9.31 -5.16
N LEU A 29 -16.74 8.26 -5.02
CA LEU A 29 -15.46 8.15 -5.73
C LEU A 29 -15.63 8.12 -7.24
N ILE A 30 -16.55 7.32 -7.75
CA ILE A 30 -16.87 7.24 -9.18
C ILE A 30 -17.35 8.61 -9.69
N HIS A 31 -18.28 9.24 -8.98
CA HIS A 31 -18.76 10.58 -9.32
C HIS A 31 -17.64 11.62 -9.37
N TYR A 32 -16.75 11.60 -8.37
CA TYR A 32 -15.57 12.49 -8.33
C TYR A 32 -14.64 12.25 -9.53
N LEU A 33 -14.39 10.99 -9.90
CA LEU A 33 -13.46 10.62 -10.97
C LEU A 33 -14.04 10.81 -12.39
N GLN A 34 -15.36 10.92 -12.54
CA GLN A 34 -16.00 11.12 -13.85
C GLN A 34 -15.41 12.29 -14.62
N ASN A 35 -15.06 13.37 -13.93
CA ASN A 35 -14.53 14.60 -14.52
C ASN A 35 -13.02 14.81 -14.26
N LYS A 36 -12.30 13.76 -13.87
CA LYS A 36 -10.85 13.81 -13.57
C LYS A 36 -10.08 12.85 -14.48
N GLU A 37 -8.89 13.26 -14.87
CA GLU A 37 -7.91 12.33 -15.42
C GLU A 37 -7.32 11.50 -14.26
N PHE A 38 -7.25 10.19 -14.43
CA PHE A 38 -6.69 9.31 -13.41
C PHE A 38 -6.01 8.08 -14.01
N GLY A 39 -5.18 7.45 -13.23
CA GLY A 39 -4.61 6.13 -13.47
C GLY A 39 -4.85 5.23 -12.25
N ILE A 40 -4.58 3.96 -12.40
CA ILE A 40 -4.81 2.96 -11.35
C ILE A 40 -3.49 2.27 -11.02
N CYS A 41 -3.14 2.24 -9.73
CA CYS A 41 -2.12 1.36 -9.19
C CYS A 41 -2.81 0.25 -8.40
N VAL A 42 -2.95 -0.93 -8.99
CA VAL A 42 -3.57 -2.08 -8.33
C VAL A 42 -2.52 -2.95 -7.67
N ILE A 43 -2.71 -3.22 -6.37
CA ILE A 43 -1.75 -3.95 -5.54
C ILE A 43 -2.44 -5.17 -4.93
N SER A 44 -2.05 -6.35 -5.38
CA SER A 44 -2.52 -7.60 -4.80
C SER A 44 -1.61 -8.75 -5.20
N LYS A 45 -1.10 -9.51 -4.24
CA LYS A 45 -0.21 -10.64 -4.53
C LYS A 45 -0.96 -11.76 -5.26
N SER A 46 -2.10 -12.17 -4.75
CA SER A 46 -2.93 -13.22 -5.36
C SER A 46 -3.88 -12.72 -6.44
N GLY A 47 -4.32 -11.47 -6.33
CA GLY A 47 -5.40 -10.91 -7.16
C GLY A 47 -6.80 -11.40 -6.77
N THR A 48 -6.95 -12.14 -5.66
CA THR A 48 -8.22 -12.76 -5.24
C THR A 48 -8.81 -12.15 -3.98
N THR A 49 -8.15 -11.16 -3.36
CA THR A 49 -8.71 -10.42 -2.23
C THR A 49 -9.92 -9.63 -2.73
N THR A 50 -11.05 -9.82 -2.07
CA THR A 50 -12.37 -9.36 -2.56
C THR A 50 -12.46 -7.86 -2.72
N GLU A 51 -12.09 -7.10 -1.69
CA GLU A 51 -12.24 -5.65 -1.66
C GLU A 51 -11.41 -4.95 -2.75
N PRO A 52 -10.10 -5.20 -2.89
CA PRO A 52 -9.31 -4.65 -3.99
C PRO A 52 -9.77 -5.13 -5.37
N ALA A 53 -10.29 -6.35 -5.48
CA ALA A 53 -10.76 -6.88 -6.76
C ALA A 53 -12.05 -6.17 -7.23
N ILE A 54 -13.00 -5.92 -6.33
CA ILE A 54 -14.21 -5.14 -6.62
C ILE A 54 -13.83 -3.70 -6.99
N ALA A 55 -13.00 -3.05 -6.17
CA ALA A 55 -12.54 -1.69 -6.42
C ALA A 55 -11.86 -1.58 -7.80
N PHE A 56 -10.96 -2.49 -8.09
CA PHE A 56 -10.24 -2.48 -9.35
C PHE A 56 -11.17 -2.67 -10.54
N ARG A 57 -12.13 -3.58 -10.45
CA ARG A 57 -13.12 -3.80 -11.51
C ARG A 57 -13.92 -2.53 -11.82
N LEU A 58 -14.48 -1.90 -10.80
CA LEU A 58 -15.30 -0.68 -10.96
C LEU A 58 -14.49 0.47 -11.55
N LEU A 59 -13.29 0.69 -11.04
CA LEU A 59 -12.43 1.79 -11.49
C LEU A 59 -11.86 1.52 -12.90
N LYS A 60 -11.55 0.26 -13.24
CA LYS A 60 -11.14 -0.14 -14.58
C LYS A 60 -12.26 0.10 -15.59
N GLU A 61 -13.48 -0.33 -15.29
CA GLU A 61 -14.65 -0.10 -16.15
C GLU A 61 -14.88 1.41 -16.39
N LEU A 62 -14.77 2.24 -15.36
CA LEU A 62 -14.85 3.69 -15.49
C LEU A 62 -13.72 4.26 -16.37
N LEU A 63 -12.49 3.82 -16.17
CA LEU A 63 -11.33 4.29 -16.93
C LEU A 63 -11.46 3.91 -18.40
N GLU A 64 -11.83 2.67 -18.69
CA GLU A 64 -12.04 2.18 -20.05
C GLU A 64 -13.18 2.92 -20.78
N ALA A 65 -14.26 3.24 -20.06
CA ALA A 65 -15.34 4.03 -20.61
C ALA A 65 -14.92 5.47 -20.97
N LYS A 66 -13.96 6.04 -20.23
CA LYS A 66 -13.47 7.42 -20.45
C LYS A 66 -12.47 7.52 -21.60
N VAL A 67 -11.50 6.63 -21.65
CA VAL A 67 -10.34 6.78 -22.54
C VAL A 67 -10.18 5.64 -23.55
N GLY A 68 -11.03 4.65 -23.49
CA GLY A 68 -10.92 3.42 -24.29
C GLY A 68 -9.95 2.40 -23.69
N LYS A 69 -10.11 1.14 -24.07
CA LYS A 69 -9.39 0.01 -23.48
C LYS A 69 -7.86 0.10 -23.64
N GLU A 70 -7.39 0.49 -24.82
CA GLU A 70 -5.94 0.57 -25.10
C GLU A 70 -5.26 1.64 -24.25
N GLU A 71 -5.84 2.84 -24.18
CA GLU A 71 -5.28 3.93 -23.39
C GLU A 71 -5.43 3.66 -21.89
N ALA A 72 -6.51 3.04 -21.45
CA ALA A 72 -6.71 2.63 -20.08
C ALA A 72 -5.61 1.65 -19.63
N GLY A 73 -5.24 0.70 -20.48
CA GLY A 73 -4.15 -0.24 -20.20
C GLY A 73 -2.82 0.43 -19.90
N LYS A 74 -2.51 1.54 -20.58
CA LYS A 74 -1.30 2.36 -20.34
C LYS A 74 -1.32 3.11 -19.03
N ARG A 75 -2.51 3.36 -18.46
CA ARG A 75 -2.73 4.08 -17.20
C ARG A 75 -2.93 3.15 -16.01
N ILE A 76 -2.78 1.84 -16.21
CA ILE A 76 -2.87 0.83 -15.16
C ILE A 76 -1.48 0.25 -14.88
N VAL A 77 -1.11 0.23 -13.61
CA VAL A 77 0.10 -0.45 -13.12
C VAL A 77 -0.32 -1.50 -12.12
N ALA A 78 0.15 -2.73 -12.28
CA ALA A 78 -0.13 -3.82 -11.36
C ALA A 78 1.11 -4.19 -10.53
N ILE A 79 0.97 -4.22 -9.22
CA ILE A 79 1.98 -4.71 -8.29
C ILE A 79 1.48 -6.05 -7.76
N THR A 80 2.11 -7.14 -8.18
CA THR A 80 1.59 -8.48 -7.97
C THR A 80 2.71 -9.52 -7.89
N ASP A 81 2.35 -10.79 -7.82
CA ASP A 81 3.30 -11.91 -7.87
C ASP A 81 4.10 -11.92 -9.18
N ALA A 82 5.28 -12.55 -9.17
CA ALA A 82 6.15 -12.62 -10.32
C ALA A 82 5.58 -13.47 -11.47
N SER A 83 4.86 -14.55 -11.15
CA SER A 83 4.50 -15.60 -12.11
C SER A 83 3.10 -16.18 -11.96
N LYS A 84 2.41 -15.94 -10.84
CA LYS A 84 1.14 -16.60 -10.54
C LYS A 84 0.12 -15.64 -9.92
N GLY A 85 -1.14 -16.07 -9.90
CA GLY A 85 -2.24 -15.30 -9.34
C GLY A 85 -3.10 -14.61 -10.42
N ALA A 86 -4.34 -14.34 -10.06
CA ALA A 86 -5.34 -13.78 -10.99
C ALA A 86 -4.92 -12.40 -11.53
N LEU A 87 -4.33 -11.54 -10.68
CA LEU A 87 -3.87 -10.24 -11.13
C LEU A 87 -2.66 -10.35 -12.06
N ARG A 88 -1.74 -11.30 -11.83
CA ARG A 88 -0.61 -11.56 -12.73
C ARG A 88 -1.11 -11.97 -14.11
N THR A 89 -2.01 -12.97 -14.16
CA THR A 89 -2.59 -13.45 -15.42
C THR A 89 -3.29 -12.31 -16.17
N LEU A 90 -4.10 -11.52 -15.47
CA LEU A 90 -4.80 -10.40 -16.09
C LEU A 90 -3.82 -9.34 -16.62
N ALA A 91 -2.79 -9.00 -15.84
CA ALA A 91 -1.80 -8.01 -16.24
C ALA A 91 -1.02 -8.43 -17.50
N ASP A 92 -0.71 -9.72 -17.63
CA ASP A 92 -0.04 -10.27 -18.80
C ASP A 92 -0.97 -10.27 -20.03
N GLN A 93 -2.25 -10.60 -19.85
CA GLN A 93 -3.24 -10.60 -20.92
C GLN A 93 -3.55 -9.21 -21.47
N GLU A 94 -3.66 -8.22 -20.57
CA GLU A 94 -4.01 -6.84 -20.93
C GLU A 94 -2.77 -5.95 -21.18
N GLY A 95 -1.55 -6.48 -20.97
CA GLY A 95 -0.31 -5.76 -21.21
C GLY A 95 -0.01 -4.65 -20.20
N TYR A 96 -0.48 -4.77 -18.96
CA TYR A 96 -0.22 -3.76 -17.94
C TYR A 96 1.26 -3.72 -17.54
N LYS A 97 1.75 -2.52 -17.21
CA LYS A 97 3.06 -2.39 -16.56
C LYS A 97 3.01 -3.05 -15.18
N THR A 98 4.00 -3.88 -14.87
CA THR A 98 4.00 -4.64 -13.62
C THR A 98 5.24 -4.39 -12.79
N PHE A 99 5.05 -4.52 -11.46
CA PHE A 99 6.13 -4.64 -10.49
C PHE A 99 5.89 -5.88 -9.63
N VAL A 100 6.97 -6.48 -9.17
CA VAL A 100 6.92 -7.75 -8.45
C VAL A 100 6.89 -7.51 -6.94
N ILE A 101 6.01 -8.22 -6.25
CA ILE A 101 6.04 -8.37 -4.79
C ILE A 101 6.96 -9.55 -4.47
N PRO A 102 8.08 -9.35 -3.76
CA PRO A 102 8.99 -10.44 -3.43
C PRO A 102 8.30 -11.55 -2.62
N ASP A 103 8.59 -12.80 -2.93
CA ASP A 103 7.93 -13.95 -2.29
C ASP A 103 8.22 -14.08 -0.80
N ASN A 104 9.41 -13.67 -0.39
CA ASN A 104 9.88 -13.69 1.00
C ASN A 104 9.45 -12.48 1.82
N VAL A 105 8.65 -11.57 1.26
CA VAL A 105 8.15 -10.38 1.96
C VAL A 105 6.64 -10.51 2.17
N GLY A 106 6.24 -10.54 3.43
CA GLY A 106 4.82 -10.47 3.82
C GLY A 106 4.24 -9.07 3.65
N GLY A 107 2.91 -8.97 3.50
CA GLY A 107 2.23 -7.70 3.28
C GLY A 107 2.59 -6.59 4.28
N ARG A 108 2.67 -6.93 5.57
CA ARG A 108 3.03 -5.99 6.66
C ARG A 108 4.44 -5.41 6.56
N PHE A 109 5.32 -6.07 5.84
CA PHE A 109 6.74 -5.68 5.71
C PHE A 109 7.07 -5.16 4.31
N SER A 110 6.05 -4.86 3.49
CA SER A 110 6.22 -4.58 2.07
C SER A 110 6.41 -3.11 1.72
N VAL A 111 6.40 -2.19 2.67
CA VAL A 111 6.49 -0.74 2.40
C VAL A 111 7.76 -0.34 1.63
N LEU A 112 8.89 -1.01 1.88
CA LEU A 112 10.15 -0.80 1.17
C LEU A 112 10.31 -1.65 -0.11
N THR A 113 9.21 -2.22 -0.60
CA THR A 113 9.10 -2.88 -1.90
C THR A 113 8.28 -2.00 -2.85
N PRO A 114 8.08 -2.38 -4.12
CA PRO A 114 7.18 -1.63 -5.01
C PRO A 114 5.80 -1.34 -4.44
N VAL A 115 5.32 -2.17 -3.49
CA VAL A 115 4.01 -2.00 -2.82
C VAL A 115 3.88 -0.63 -2.14
N GLY A 116 4.90 -0.19 -1.43
CA GLY A 116 4.91 1.14 -0.80
C GLY A 116 5.64 2.18 -1.62
N LEU A 117 6.79 1.83 -2.21
CA LEU A 117 7.64 2.81 -2.90
C LEU A 117 6.97 3.45 -4.11
N LEU A 118 6.18 2.69 -4.89
CA LEU A 118 5.53 3.26 -6.07
C LEU A 118 4.44 4.29 -5.70
N PRO A 119 3.48 3.99 -4.82
CA PRO A 119 2.49 4.99 -4.40
C PRO A 119 3.13 6.21 -3.71
N ILE A 120 4.18 6.01 -2.92
CA ILE A 120 4.91 7.09 -2.24
C ILE A 120 5.59 8.00 -3.27
N ALA A 121 6.23 7.42 -4.29
CA ALA A 121 6.84 8.19 -5.39
C ALA A 121 5.78 8.95 -6.21
N ILE A 122 4.62 8.33 -6.50
CA ILE A 122 3.50 8.97 -7.19
C ILE A 122 2.97 10.15 -6.36
N ALA A 123 2.94 10.02 -5.04
CA ALA A 123 2.56 11.11 -4.14
C ALA A 123 3.60 12.26 -4.09
N GLY A 124 4.75 12.11 -4.73
CA GLY A 124 5.76 13.16 -4.84
C GLY A 124 6.84 13.16 -3.74
N PHE A 125 6.87 12.13 -2.90
CA PHE A 125 7.90 11.99 -1.87
C PHE A 125 9.20 11.39 -2.43
N ASP A 126 10.34 11.77 -1.87
CA ASP A 126 11.63 11.19 -2.23
C ASP A 126 11.80 9.79 -1.62
N ILE A 127 11.62 8.78 -2.47
CA ILE A 127 11.79 7.38 -2.06
C ILE A 127 13.26 7.01 -1.80
N LYS A 128 14.24 7.78 -2.29
CA LYS A 128 15.65 7.53 -2.01
C LYS A 128 15.99 7.92 -0.57
N GLU A 129 15.48 9.06 -0.11
CA GLU A 129 15.62 9.47 1.28
C GLU A 129 14.92 8.48 2.23
N LEU A 130 13.73 7.99 1.88
CA LEU A 130 13.04 6.97 2.63
C LEU A 130 13.87 5.68 2.77
N VAL A 131 14.44 5.20 1.67
CA VAL A 131 15.29 4.00 1.67
C VAL A 131 16.59 4.25 2.43
N GLN A 132 17.18 5.46 2.31
CA GLN A 132 18.38 5.83 3.05
C GLN A 132 18.13 5.79 4.57
N GLY A 133 17.02 6.33 5.05
CA GLY A 133 16.63 6.24 6.47
C GLY A 133 16.50 4.79 6.95
N ALA A 134 15.93 3.91 6.11
CA ALA A 134 15.85 2.49 6.43
C ALA A 134 17.25 1.81 6.51
N ILE A 135 18.17 2.19 5.62
CA ILE A 135 19.57 1.70 5.66
C ILE A 135 20.27 2.15 6.94
N GLU A 136 20.11 3.40 7.32
CA GLU A 136 20.71 3.97 8.54
C GLU A 136 20.15 3.28 9.79
N MET A 137 18.84 3.11 9.88
CA MET A 137 18.23 2.39 10.99
C MET A 137 18.65 0.92 11.04
N ARG A 138 18.77 0.25 9.90
CA ARG A 138 19.30 -1.12 9.85
C ARG A 138 20.71 -1.19 10.41
N LYS A 139 21.60 -0.26 10.05
CA LYS A 139 22.97 -0.19 10.62
C LYS A 139 22.93 0.01 12.12
N ALA A 140 22.16 0.99 12.60
CA ALA A 140 22.00 1.25 14.03
C ALA A 140 21.49 0.03 14.81
N CYS A 141 20.61 -0.78 14.21
CA CYS A 141 20.08 -1.98 14.86
C CYS A 141 21.06 -3.17 14.89
N ILE A 142 21.96 -3.26 13.90
CA ILE A 142 22.85 -4.43 13.75
C ILE A 142 24.24 -4.16 14.34
N ASP A 143 24.77 -2.96 14.15
CA ASP A 143 26.15 -2.63 14.44
C ASP A 143 26.32 -2.00 15.84
N ASP A 144 25.22 -1.58 16.49
CA ASP A 144 25.25 -0.95 17.80
C ASP A 144 24.73 -1.92 18.89
N GLU A 145 25.61 -2.29 19.84
CA GLU A 145 25.25 -3.09 21.01
C GLU A 145 24.20 -2.42 21.94
N LYS A 146 24.02 -1.10 21.78
CA LYS A 146 23.05 -0.30 22.53
C LYS A 146 21.91 0.20 21.61
N SER A 147 21.59 -0.56 20.59
CA SER A 147 20.52 -0.16 19.66
C SER A 147 19.17 -0.01 20.38
N ILE A 148 18.39 0.97 19.98
CA ILE A 148 17.02 1.21 20.48
C ILE A 148 16.16 -0.06 20.37
N ALA A 149 16.35 -0.83 19.30
CA ALA A 149 15.64 -2.09 19.11
C ALA A 149 15.99 -3.13 20.18
N LEU A 150 17.27 -3.20 20.60
CA LEU A 150 17.70 -4.08 21.67
C LEU A 150 17.18 -3.61 23.04
N GLU A 151 17.27 -2.31 23.34
CA GLU A 151 16.72 -1.73 24.56
C GLU A 151 15.22 -2.01 24.70
N TYR A 152 14.47 -1.80 23.62
CA TYR A 152 13.05 -2.13 23.57
C TYR A 152 12.79 -3.63 23.82
N ALA A 153 13.53 -4.53 23.19
CA ALA A 153 13.39 -5.96 23.37
C ALA A 153 13.68 -6.39 24.82
N VAL A 154 14.69 -5.80 25.44
CA VAL A 154 15.05 -6.04 26.85
C VAL A 154 13.94 -5.57 27.78
N ALA A 155 13.47 -4.33 27.61
CA ALA A 155 12.39 -3.76 28.41
C ALA A 155 11.10 -4.59 28.30
N ARG A 156 10.72 -4.94 27.08
CA ARG A 156 9.57 -5.79 26.78
C ARG A 156 9.65 -7.15 27.47
N THR A 157 10.81 -7.81 27.37
CA THR A 157 11.04 -9.11 27.99
C THR A 157 11.01 -9.02 29.52
N ALA A 158 11.57 -7.96 30.11
CA ALA A 158 11.55 -7.74 31.54
C ALA A 158 10.12 -7.52 32.07
N LEU A 159 9.31 -6.75 31.35
CA LEU A 159 7.90 -6.52 31.70
C LEU A 159 7.09 -7.82 31.59
N TYR A 160 7.28 -8.58 30.51
CA TYR A 160 6.61 -9.88 30.34
C TYR A 160 6.92 -10.84 31.51
N ARG A 161 8.18 -10.93 31.94
CA ARG A 161 8.59 -11.75 33.12
C ARG A 161 7.97 -11.24 34.42
N LYS A 162 7.57 -9.99 34.52
CA LYS A 162 6.84 -9.41 35.66
C LYS A 162 5.33 -9.63 35.59
N GLY A 163 4.82 -10.33 34.57
CA GLY A 163 3.40 -10.65 34.40
C GLY A 163 2.60 -9.69 33.54
N TYR A 164 3.23 -8.69 32.91
CA TYR A 164 2.56 -7.82 31.94
C TYR A 164 2.44 -8.54 30.60
N ALA A 165 1.30 -9.17 30.35
CA ALA A 165 1.07 -9.99 29.15
C ALA A 165 0.46 -9.22 27.97
N VAL A 166 -0.01 -8.00 28.19
CA VAL A 166 -0.63 -7.16 27.18
C VAL A 166 0.28 -5.99 26.86
N GLU A 167 0.56 -5.79 25.59
CA GLU A 167 1.32 -4.67 25.06
C GLU A 167 0.41 -3.86 24.11
N LEU A 168 0.27 -2.57 24.37
CA LEU A 168 -0.47 -1.65 23.53
C LEU A 168 0.51 -0.75 22.78
N LEU A 169 0.60 -0.95 21.46
CA LEU A 169 1.33 -0.07 20.57
C LEU A 169 0.36 0.98 20.01
N ARG A 170 0.57 2.22 20.39
CA ARG A 170 -0.22 3.33 19.86
C ARG A 170 0.58 4.07 18.80
N SER A 171 0.05 4.11 17.57
CA SER A 171 0.53 5.03 16.55
C SER A 171 -0.30 6.33 16.59
N GLU A 172 0.25 7.42 16.11
CA GLU A 172 -0.49 8.67 16.00
C GLU A 172 -1.57 8.62 14.90
N GLU A 173 -1.50 7.64 14.00
CA GLU A 173 -2.48 7.42 12.93
C GLU A 173 -3.54 6.40 13.36
N HIS A 174 -4.73 6.85 13.60
CA HIS A 174 -5.85 6.06 14.14
C HIS A 174 -6.37 4.93 13.24
N THR A 175 -5.94 4.83 11.99
CA THR A 175 -6.49 3.90 11.01
C THR A 175 -5.85 2.51 11.00
N SER A 176 -4.66 2.34 11.54
CA SER A 176 -3.96 1.05 11.55
C SER A 176 -4.36 0.12 12.71
N GLU A 177 -4.98 0.65 13.76
CA GLU A 177 -5.28 -0.09 14.98
C GLU A 177 -6.48 -1.03 14.87
N LEU A 178 -7.47 -0.68 14.05
CA LEU A 178 -8.69 -1.49 13.90
C LEU A 178 -8.48 -2.78 13.09
N GLN A 179 -7.45 -2.85 12.27
CA GLN A 179 -7.16 -4.05 11.47
C GLN A 179 -6.38 -5.13 12.23
N SER A 180 -5.73 -4.79 13.35
CA SER A 180 -4.94 -5.74 14.14
C SER A 180 -5.75 -6.46 15.24
N GLN A 181 -7.00 -6.07 15.47
CA GLN A 181 -7.85 -6.62 16.54
C GLN A 181 -8.89 -7.65 16.06
N GLN A 182 -8.85 -8.07 14.80
CA GLN A 182 -9.69 -9.18 14.38
C GLN A 182 -9.00 -10.52 14.68
N PRO A 183 -9.70 -11.46 15.37
CA PRO A 183 -9.17 -12.76 15.76
C PRO A 183 -8.91 -13.67 14.56
#